data_432894022983816e48bcdff8962cfbc7
#
_entry.id   432894022983816e48bcdff8962cfbc7
#
_cell.length_a   1.000
_cell.length_b   1.000
_cell.length_c   1.000
_cell.angle_alpha   90.00
_cell.angle_beta   90.00
_cell.angle_gamma   90.00
#
_symmetry.space_group_name_H-M   'P 1'
#
loop_
_entity.id
_entity.type
_entity.pdbx_description
1 polymer ?
#
loop_
_entity_poly.entity_id
_entity_poly.type
_entity_poly.pdbx_seq_one_letter_code
_entity_poly.pdbx_strand_id
1 'polypeptide(L)'
;MSRHPTQSLLSLRSSPLSALFSAKTTLTAIICATTLLLAACSSPAATPTPTIEEAETPAESTTGEVTEIEPFPLEQTTGPVRVQIPEIGLDAPIIAMGWRVAMVNGERTTVWDVPLDEAGWHINSAGAGGQGNTIISGRQVGGSAVFAPLALGSVAVGQEVLLTDGDGITFVYRISEVTEPIPVTGATPDELAQGASYFAPTDSARLTLVTGWPEFTTTHRIFAVADFVGVIR
;
A
#
# COMPACT_ATOMS: atom_id res chain seq x y z
N MET A 1 -51.07 -47.27 2.89
CA MET A 1 -51.36 -47.08 4.31
C MET A 1 -50.45 -45.99 4.75
N SER A 2 -50.88 -44.72 4.67
CA SER A 2 -51.60 -43.92 5.64
C SER A 2 -50.78 -43.71 6.92
N ARG A 3 -50.20 -42.56 7.13
CA ARG A 3 -50.69 -41.48 7.99
C ARG A 3 -49.69 -40.34 8.13
N HIS A 4 -50.00 -39.16 7.70
CA HIS A 4 -49.73 -37.91 8.41
C HIS A 4 -50.59 -37.82 9.66
N PRO A 5 -50.26 -37.04 10.71
CA PRO A 5 -50.37 -35.60 10.80
C PRO A 5 -49.29 -34.99 11.76
N THR A 6 -49.10 -33.77 12.12
CA THR A 6 -49.93 -32.58 12.27
C THR A 6 -49.04 -31.39 12.62
N GLN A 7 -49.44 -30.25 12.19
CA GLN A 7 -48.95 -28.91 12.50
C GLN A 7 -48.86 -28.60 14.03
N SER A 8 -47.96 -27.73 14.39
CA SER A 8 -48.17 -26.80 15.50
C SER A 8 -47.54 -25.44 15.25
N LEU A 9 -48.41 -24.50 15.00
CA LEU A 9 -48.22 -23.04 15.01
C LEU A 9 -48.25 -22.54 16.45
N LEU A 10 -47.32 -21.67 16.83
CA LEU A 10 -47.42 -20.68 17.91
C LEU A 10 -46.42 -19.57 17.56
N SER A 11 -46.75 -18.46 16.98
CA SER A 11 -47.55 -17.28 17.36
C SER A 11 -47.00 -16.51 18.57
N LEU A 12 -46.57 -15.28 18.21
CA LEU A 12 -46.62 -14.00 18.95
C LEU A 12 -45.63 -13.76 20.11
N ARG A 13 -44.78 -12.77 20.00
CA ARG A 13 -45.08 -11.44 20.56
C ARG A 13 -44.02 -10.40 20.15
N SER A 14 -44.50 -9.39 19.53
CA SER A 14 -43.96 -8.04 19.40
C SER A 14 -43.96 -7.30 20.76
N SER A 15 -42.91 -6.54 21.04
CA SER A 15 -43.00 -5.33 21.85
C SER A 15 -41.89 -4.36 21.53
N PRO A 16 -42.19 -3.09 21.28
CA PRO A 16 -41.19 -2.04 21.08
C PRO A 16 -40.89 -1.36 22.43
N LEU A 17 -39.66 -1.00 22.65
CA LEU A 17 -39.33 0.01 23.67
C LEU A 17 -38.45 1.09 23.05
N SER A 18 -39.14 2.19 22.72
CA SER A 18 -38.56 3.52 22.58
C SER A 18 -37.93 3.93 23.90
N ALA A 19 -36.70 4.41 23.85
CA ALA A 19 -36.16 5.27 24.89
C ALA A 19 -35.46 6.44 24.21
N LEU A 20 -36.22 7.55 24.16
CA LEU A 20 -35.74 8.90 23.98
C LEU A 20 -34.81 9.24 25.17
N PHE A 21 -33.59 9.62 24.89
CA PHE A 21 -32.83 10.47 25.82
C PHE A 21 -32.42 11.74 25.08
N SER A 22 -33.25 12.76 25.38
CA SER A 22 -32.94 14.17 25.16
C SER A 22 -32.12 14.64 26.35
N ALA A 23 -30.96 15.22 26.11
CA ALA A 23 -30.28 16.04 27.11
C ALA A 23 -29.71 17.29 26.43
N LYS A 24 -30.31 18.38 26.86
CA LYS A 24 -30.11 19.78 26.51
C LYS A 24 -28.75 20.30 26.98
N THR A 25 -28.19 21.16 26.16
CA THR A 25 -27.76 22.53 26.50
C THR A 25 -26.74 22.71 27.63
N THR A 26 -25.55 23.26 27.32
CA THR A 26 -25.24 24.59 27.93
C THR A 26 -24.18 25.31 27.09
N LEU A 27 -24.61 26.41 26.55
CA LEU A 27 -23.85 27.52 25.96
C LEU A 27 -23.26 28.31 27.12
N THR A 28 -21.96 28.44 27.24
CA THR A 28 -21.33 29.43 28.13
C THR A 28 -20.40 30.31 27.29
N ALA A 29 -20.97 31.46 26.97
CA ALA A 29 -20.22 32.61 26.47
C ALA A 29 -19.47 33.25 27.65
N ILE A 30 -18.17 33.42 27.53
CA ILE A 30 -17.40 34.34 28.37
C ILE A 30 -16.80 35.38 27.46
N ILE A 31 -17.43 36.55 27.49
CA ILE A 31 -16.90 37.84 27.04
C ILE A 31 -15.98 38.34 28.16
N CYS A 32 -14.76 38.66 27.86
CA CYS A 32 -13.96 39.53 28.71
C CYS A 32 -13.19 40.52 27.84
N ALA A 33 -13.50 41.78 28.20
CA ALA A 33 -13.17 43.00 27.50
C ALA A 33 -11.72 43.45 27.75
N THR A 34 -11.18 44.08 26.75
CA THR A 34 -10.35 45.32 26.74
C THR A 34 -9.35 45.58 27.86
N THR A 35 -8.09 45.73 27.51
CA THR A 35 -7.30 46.91 27.92
C THR A 35 -6.28 47.29 26.84
N LEU A 36 -6.47 48.48 26.34
CA LEU A 36 -5.59 49.24 25.46
C LEU A 36 -4.48 49.85 26.31
N LEU A 37 -3.21 49.59 26.02
CA LEU A 37 -2.08 50.38 26.53
C LEU A 37 -1.16 50.71 25.37
N LEU A 38 -1.20 51.97 24.98
CA LEU A 38 -0.15 52.61 24.17
C LEU A 38 1.09 52.83 25.03
N ALA A 39 2.21 52.38 24.53
CA ALA A 39 3.55 52.90 24.96
C ALA A 39 4.49 52.90 23.78
N ALA A 40 4.85 54.02 23.42
CA ALA A 40 5.93 54.72 22.74
C ALA A 40 7.13 53.90 22.21
N CYS A 41 7.50 54.28 21.00
CA CYS A 41 8.77 54.32 20.30
C CYS A 41 10.03 54.00 21.08
N SER A 42 10.75 53.01 20.59
CA SER A 42 12.22 53.06 20.47
C SER A 42 12.65 52.10 19.36
N SER A 43 13.14 52.64 18.27
CA SER A 43 13.87 51.89 17.26
C SER A 43 15.25 51.49 17.81
N PRO A 44 15.65 50.23 17.76
CA PRO A 44 17.06 49.87 17.68
C PRO A 44 17.42 49.46 16.25
N ALA A 45 18.64 49.77 15.92
CA ALA A 45 19.34 49.60 14.68
C ALA A 45 19.15 48.23 14.01
N ALA A 46 19.06 48.27 12.69
CA ALA A 46 19.10 47.12 11.81
C ALA A 46 20.39 46.32 12.04
N THR A 47 20.23 45.13 12.62
CA THR A 47 21.22 44.06 12.54
C THR A 47 21.09 43.42 11.17
N PRO A 48 22.12 43.24 10.37
CA PRO A 48 22.02 42.54 9.10
C PRO A 48 21.65 41.12 9.40
N THR A 49 20.46 40.70 8.89
CA THR A 49 20.02 39.32 8.79
C THR A 49 21.05 38.58 7.93
N PRO A 50 21.65 37.47 8.42
CA PRO A 50 22.40 36.61 7.52
C PRO A 50 21.43 36.08 6.50
N THR A 51 21.64 36.42 5.25
CA THR A 51 21.05 35.72 4.09
C THR A 51 21.46 34.26 4.24
N ILE A 52 20.55 33.42 4.66
CA ILE A 52 20.66 31.98 4.48
C ILE A 52 20.54 31.82 2.97
N GLU A 53 21.67 31.67 2.34
CA GLU A 53 21.81 31.13 1.00
C GLU A 53 21.19 29.72 1.10
N GLU A 54 19.95 29.60 0.68
CA GLU A 54 19.25 28.34 0.52
C GLU A 54 20.09 27.54 -0.47
N ALA A 55 20.94 26.68 0.07
CA ALA A 55 21.65 25.71 -0.71
C ALA A 55 20.54 24.80 -1.27
N GLU A 56 20.10 25.14 -2.49
CA GLU A 56 19.43 24.18 -3.36
C GLU A 56 20.43 23.03 -3.54
N THR A 57 20.27 22.01 -2.71
CA THR A 57 20.83 20.70 -3.02
C THR A 57 20.05 20.23 -4.24
N PRO A 58 20.69 20.16 -5.42
CA PRO A 58 20.04 19.52 -6.55
C PRO A 58 19.72 18.10 -6.06
N ALA A 59 18.45 17.72 -6.08
CA ALA A 59 18.09 16.31 -6.09
C ALA A 59 18.86 15.74 -7.28
N GLU A 60 19.93 15.00 -7.00
CA GLU A 60 20.58 14.17 -8.01
C GLU A 60 19.54 13.20 -8.51
N SER A 61 18.88 13.61 -9.58
CA SER A 61 18.18 12.66 -10.46
C SER A 61 19.24 11.68 -10.89
N THR A 62 19.17 10.47 -10.41
CA THR A 62 20.00 9.35 -10.87
C THR A 62 19.61 9.08 -12.32
N THR A 63 20.06 9.95 -13.21
CA THR A 63 19.91 9.78 -14.65
C THR A 63 21.02 8.83 -15.12
N GLY A 64 20.97 7.60 -14.62
CA GLY A 64 21.77 6.52 -15.18
C GLY A 64 21.14 6.11 -16.52
N GLU A 65 21.98 5.79 -17.47
CA GLU A 65 21.52 5.21 -18.73
C GLU A 65 20.95 3.82 -18.44
N VAL A 66 19.69 3.57 -18.85
CA VAL A 66 19.08 2.24 -18.76
C VAL A 66 19.69 1.37 -19.84
N THR A 67 20.38 0.30 -19.42
CA THR A 67 20.92 -0.70 -20.35
C THR A 67 19.96 -1.85 -20.43
N GLU A 68 19.39 -2.11 -21.61
CA GLU A 68 18.60 -3.30 -21.88
C GLU A 68 19.47 -4.55 -21.78
N ILE A 69 19.09 -5.51 -20.96
CA ILE A 69 19.74 -6.81 -20.81
C ILE A 69 18.69 -7.91 -20.70
N GLU A 70 19.11 -9.14 -21.02
CA GLU A 70 18.28 -10.31 -20.71
C GLU A 70 18.13 -10.50 -19.19
N PRO A 71 16.95 -10.97 -18.73
CA PRO A 71 16.72 -11.26 -17.32
C PRO A 71 17.71 -12.29 -16.77
N PHE A 72 18.11 -12.13 -15.52
CA PHE A 72 19.01 -13.08 -14.87
C PHE A 72 18.31 -14.42 -14.61
N PRO A 73 19.00 -15.56 -14.74
CA PRO A 73 18.52 -16.84 -14.26
C PRO A 73 18.19 -16.78 -12.76
N LEU A 74 17.15 -17.50 -12.32
CA LEU A 74 16.66 -17.44 -10.92
C LEU A 74 17.75 -17.71 -9.89
N GLU A 75 18.66 -18.64 -10.17
CA GLU A 75 19.79 -18.98 -9.30
C GLU A 75 20.86 -17.90 -9.15
N GLN A 76 20.82 -16.86 -9.98
CA GLN A 76 21.76 -15.73 -9.95
C GLN A 76 21.12 -14.45 -9.42
N THR A 77 19.85 -14.49 -9.01
CA THR A 77 19.15 -13.32 -8.53
C THR A 77 19.27 -13.17 -7.03
N THR A 78 19.40 -11.90 -6.60
CA THR A 78 19.39 -11.50 -5.19
C THR A 78 18.03 -10.93 -4.83
N GLY A 79 17.65 -11.01 -3.55
CA GLY A 79 16.43 -10.40 -3.06
C GLY A 79 16.47 -8.87 -3.21
N PRO A 80 15.37 -8.23 -3.61
CA PRO A 80 15.27 -6.78 -3.66
C PRO A 80 15.33 -6.17 -2.26
N VAL A 81 15.97 -4.99 -2.14
CA VAL A 81 16.10 -4.25 -0.88
C VAL A 81 15.45 -2.87 -0.92
N ARG A 82 15.09 -2.36 -2.11
CA ARG A 82 14.45 -1.06 -2.28
C ARG A 82 13.55 -1.05 -3.51
N VAL A 83 12.39 -0.40 -3.40
CA VAL A 83 11.48 -0.12 -4.54
C VAL A 83 11.20 1.37 -4.62
N GLN A 84 11.26 1.91 -5.84
CA GLN A 84 10.96 3.31 -6.11
C GLN A 84 10.05 3.43 -7.34
N ILE A 85 9.14 4.41 -7.31
CA ILE A 85 8.39 4.91 -8.48
C ILE A 85 8.55 6.43 -8.46
N PRO A 86 9.57 6.97 -9.15
CA PRO A 86 9.97 8.38 -9.03
C PRO A 86 8.84 9.36 -9.37
N GLU A 87 8.01 9.03 -10.37
CA GLU A 87 6.93 9.91 -10.85
C GLU A 87 5.87 10.23 -9.79
N ILE A 88 5.76 9.37 -8.76
CA ILE A 88 4.79 9.56 -7.65
C ILE A 88 5.48 9.72 -6.30
N GLY A 89 6.81 9.81 -6.28
CA GLY A 89 7.61 9.95 -5.07
C GLY A 89 7.54 8.73 -4.14
N LEU A 90 7.18 7.52 -4.65
CA LEU A 90 7.24 6.30 -3.87
C LEU A 90 8.70 5.87 -3.75
N ASP A 91 9.15 5.69 -2.52
CA ASP A 91 10.48 5.21 -2.17
C ASP A 91 10.40 4.44 -0.86
N ALA A 92 10.61 3.14 -0.92
CA ALA A 92 10.46 2.28 0.25
C ALA A 92 11.54 1.21 0.34
N PRO A 93 12.07 0.95 1.55
CA PRO A 93 12.89 -0.22 1.78
C PRO A 93 12.06 -1.51 1.63
N ILE A 94 12.73 -2.58 1.26
CA ILE A 94 12.13 -3.90 1.14
C ILE A 94 12.83 -4.85 2.10
N ILE A 95 12.04 -5.68 2.78
CA ILE A 95 12.53 -6.80 3.57
C ILE A 95 11.95 -8.11 3.03
N ALA A 96 12.68 -9.20 3.26
CA ALA A 96 12.19 -10.54 2.92
C ALA A 96 10.95 -10.86 3.80
N MET A 97 9.86 -11.25 3.16
CA MET A 97 8.59 -11.52 3.81
C MET A 97 8.23 -13.00 3.68
N GLY A 98 7.96 -13.63 4.84
CA GLY A 98 7.42 -14.96 4.94
C GLY A 98 5.92 -14.97 5.22
N TRP A 99 5.43 -16.14 5.61
CA TRP A 99 4.03 -16.37 5.99
C TRP A 99 3.94 -16.98 7.38
N ARG A 100 2.80 -16.79 8.00
CA ARG A 100 2.45 -17.43 9.28
C ARG A 100 1.09 -18.13 9.19
N VAL A 101 0.90 -19.11 10.05
CA VAL A 101 -0.42 -19.73 10.19
C VAL A 101 -1.30 -18.82 11.06
N ALA A 102 -2.52 -18.54 10.60
CA ALA A 102 -3.51 -17.75 11.32
C ALA A 102 -4.89 -18.41 11.23
N MET A 103 -5.76 -18.02 12.15
CA MET A 103 -7.20 -18.33 12.08
C MET A 103 -7.90 -17.18 11.36
N VAL A 104 -8.51 -17.48 10.22
CA VAL A 104 -9.32 -16.51 9.45
C VAL A 104 -10.71 -17.08 9.32
N ASN A 105 -11.72 -16.37 9.79
CA ASN A 105 -13.12 -16.81 9.78
C ASN A 105 -13.36 -18.19 10.44
N GLY A 106 -12.56 -18.54 11.46
CA GLY A 106 -12.65 -19.82 12.14
C GLY A 106 -11.88 -20.97 11.48
N GLU A 107 -11.24 -20.74 10.32
CA GLU A 107 -10.43 -21.71 9.61
C GLU A 107 -8.93 -21.44 9.76
N ARG A 108 -8.14 -22.51 9.92
CA ARG A 108 -6.68 -22.43 9.97
C ARG A 108 -6.15 -22.27 8.55
N THR A 109 -5.51 -21.13 8.27
CA THR A 109 -4.95 -20.82 6.97
C THR A 109 -3.57 -20.18 7.07
N THR A 110 -2.91 -20.01 5.93
CA THR A 110 -1.64 -19.31 5.82
C THR A 110 -1.87 -17.89 5.35
N VAL A 111 -1.29 -16.93 6.06
CA VAL A 111 -1.35 -15.50 5.71
C VAL A 111 0.06 -14.94 5.57
N TRP A 112 0.27 -14.06 4.62
CA TRP A 112 1.51 -13.30 4.48
C TRP A 112 1.63 -12.28 5.59
N ASP A 113 2.83 -12.15 6.15
CA ASP A 113 3.12 -11.23 7.25
C ASP A 113 3.68 -9.92 6.70
N VAL A 114 2.78 -9.14 6.08
CA VAL A 114 3.15 -7.89 5.42
C VAL A 114 3.73 -6.90 6.44
N PRO A 115 4.97 -6.40 6.23
CA PRO A 115 5.64 -5.47 7.13
C PRO A 115 4.81 -4.21 7.39
N LEU A 116 5.11 -3.52 8.51
CA LEU A 116 4.36 -2.32 8.90
C LEU A 116 4.87 -1.07 8.18
N ASP A 117 6.19 -0.92 8.10
CA ASP A 117 6.86 0.28 7.63
C ASP A 117 7.68 0.08 6.36
N GLU A 118 7.87 -1.15 5.93
CA GLU A 118 8.60 -1.54 4.73
C GLU A 118 7.68 -2.23 3.72
N ALA A 119 8.15 -2.37 2.50
CA ALA A 119 7.57 -3.32 1.56
C ALA A 119 8.10 -4.73 1.85
N GLY A 120 7.31 -5.75 1.55
CA GLY A 120 7.64 -7.16 1.78
C GLY A 120 7.86 -7.90 0.46
N TRP A 121 9.07 -8.36 0.20
CA TRP A 121 9.33 -9.29 -0.90
C TRP A 121 8.94 -10.72 -0.50
N HIS A 122 8.11 -11.36 -1.32
CA HIS A 122 7.72 -12.75 -1.13
C HIS A 122 8.92 -13.66 -1.41
N ILE A 123 9.49 -14.28 -0.39
CA ILE A 123 10.74 -15.06 -0.47
C ILE A 123 10.67 -16.28 -1.40
N ASN A 124 9.48 -16.70 -1.79
CA ASN A 124 9.25 -17.79 -2.75
C ASN A 124 8.97 -17.29 -4.18
N SER A 125 9.14 -16.00 -4.42
CA SER A 125 9.05 -15.38 -5.74
C SER A 125 10.45 -15.13 -6.32
N ALA A 126 10.52 -14.69 -7.57
CA ALA A 126 11.80 -14.35 -8.19
C ALA A 126 12.50 -13.20 -7.44
N GLY A 127 13.83 -13.15 -7.49
CA GLY A 127 14.64 -12.01 -7.09
C GLY A 127 14.58 -10.87 -8.10
N ALA A 128 15.23 -9.75 -7.79
CA ALA A 128 15.26 -8.60 -8.68
C ALA A 128 15.94 -8.92 -10.00
N GLY A 129 15.33 -8.54 -11.12
CA GLY A 129 15.85 -8.80 -12.47
C GLY A 129 15.82 -10.26 -12.89
N GLY A 130 15.27 -11.16 -12.07
CA GLY A 130 15.23 -12.59 -12.35
C GLY A 130 14.12 -12.99 -13.29
N GLN A 131 14.37 -14.05 -14.07
CA GLN A 131 13.32 -14.73 -14.82
C GLN A 131 12.25 -15.23 -13.84
N GLY A 132 10.99 -14.93 -14.11
CA GLY A 132 9.89 -15.24 -13.22
C GLY A 132 9.19 -13.99 -12.69
N ASN A 133 8.28 -14.17 -11.74
CA ASN A 133 7.50 -13.09 -11.13
C ASN A 133 8.11 -12.69 -9.78
N THR A 134 8.64 -11.48 -9.69
CA THR A 134 9.05 -10.86 -8.43
C THR A 134 7.83 -10.24 -7.78
N ILE A 135 7.47 -10.66 -6.57
CA ILE A 135 6.24 -10.22 -5.91
C ILE A 135 6.59 -9.40 -4.67
N ILE A 136 6.03 -8.20 -4.61
CA ILE A 136 6.23 -7.27 -3.49
C ILE A 136 4.87 -6.80 -2.97
N SER A 137 4.64 -7.02 -1.67
CA SER A 137 3.47 -6.52 -0.97
C SER A 137 3.81 -5.30 -0.14
N GLY A 138 2.87 -4.37 -0.02
CA GLY A 138 2.98 -3.23 0.87
C GLY A 138 1.62 -2.86 1.46
N ARG A 139 1.64 -2.20 2.62
CA ARG A 139 0.41 -1.76 3.25
C ARG A 139 -0.13 -0.49 2.59
N GLN A 140 -1.47 -0.41 2.47
CA GLN A 140 -2.17 0.79 2.07
C GLN A 140 -2.49 1.73 3.24
N VAL A 141 -2.46 1.20 4.47
CA VAL A 141 -2.82 1.91 5.71
C VAL A 141 -2.01 1.37 6.89
N GLY A 142 -1.77 2.23 7.87
CA GLY A 142 -0.99 1.92 9.06
C GLY A 142 0.51 1.92 8.80
N GLY A 143 1.32 2.22 9.82
CA GLY A 143 2.74 2.42 9.67
C GLY A 143 3.04 3.49 8.61
N SER A 144 4.05 3.24 7.80
CA SER A 144 4.43 4.11 6.68
C SER A 144 3.50 4.03 5.46
N ALA A 145 2.56 3.06 5.45
CA ALA A 145 1.60 2.86 4.37
C ALA A 145 2.23 2.94 2.96
N VAL A 146 3.36 2.25 2.78
CA VAL A 146 4.27 2.41 1.63
C VAL A 146 3.59 2.21 0.27
N PHE A 147 2.48 1.45 0.20
CA PHE A 147 1.69 1.27 -1.02
C PHE A 147 0.33 1.98 -0.99
N ALA A 148 0.16 2.98 -0.13
CA ALA A 148 -1.00 3.88 -0.21
C ALA A 148 -1.15 4.51 -1.60
N PRO A 149 -0.08 4.96 -2.32
CA PRO A 149 -0.22 5.48 -3.67
C PRO A 149 -0.86 4.51 -4.66
N LEU A 150 -0.61 3.18 -4.53
CA LEU A 150 -1.25 2.16 -5.36
C LEU A 150 -2.75 2.05 -5.04
N ALA A 151 -3.11 2.01 -3.76
CA ALA A 151 -4.51 1.93 -3.32
C ALA A 151 -5.32 3.19 -3.70
N LEU A 152 -4.67 4.35 -3.78
CA LEU A 152 -5.26 5.64 -4.12
C LEU A 152 -5.27 5.94 -5.63
N GLY A 153 -4.78 5.02 -6.47
CA GLY A 153 -4.80 5.17 -7.92
C GLY A 153 -3.74 6.13 -8.47
N SER A 154 -2.66 6.41 -7.72
CA SER A 154 -1.55 7.24 -8.21
C SER A 154 -0.59 6.47 -9.12
N VAL A 155 -0.61 5.14 -9.04
CA VAL A 155 0.20 4.27 -9.91
C VAL A 155 -0.52 4.08 -11.23
N ALA A 156 0.19 4.28 -12.35
CA ALA A 156 -0.38 4.24 -13.70
C ALA A 156 0.50 3.44 -14.67
N VAL A 157 -0.13 2.91 -15.72
CA VAL A 157 0.56 2.26 -16.84
C VAL A 157 1.55 3.23 -17.49
N GLY A 158 2.76 2.73 -17.76
CA GLY A 158 3.86 3.48 -18.38
C GLY A 158 4.86 4.05 -17.38
N GLN A 159 4.53 4.15 -16.10
CA GLN A 159 5.48 4.59 -15.06
C GLN A 159 6.60 3.57 -14.88
N GLU A 160 7.77 4.04 -14.51
CA GLU A 160 8.93 3.20 -14.24
C GLU A 160 8.99 2.83 -12.76
N VAL A 161 9.33 1.58 -12.51
CA VAL A 161 9.63 1.04 -11.19
C VAL A 161 11.10 0.67 -11.14
N LEU A 162 11.82 1.27 -10.21
CA LEU A 162 13.22 0.96 -9.94
C LEU A 162 13.29 -0.01 -8.77
N LEU A 163 13.91 -1.15 -9.00
CA LEU A 163 14.05 -2.20 -8.00
C LEU A 163 15.53 -2.48 -7.77
N THR A 164 16.04 -2.07 -6.61
CA THR A 164 17.45 -2.28 -6.25
C THR A 164 17.59 -3.55 -5.43
N ASP A 165 18.56 -4.39 -5.79
CA ASP A 165 18.88 -5.62 -5.07
C ASP A 165 19.93 -5.43 -3.96
N GLY A 166 20.25 -6.54 -3.25
CA GLY A 166 21.23 -6.54 -2.17
C GLY A 166 22.68 -6.28 -2.62
N ASP A 167 22.97 -6.40 -3.90
CA ASP A 167 24.28 -6.12 -4.51
C ASP A 167 24.38 -4.69 -5.04
N GLY A 168 23.30 -3.89 -4.91
CA GLY A 168 23.23 -2.51 -5.33
C GLY A 168 22.93 -2.31 -6.81
N ILE A 169 22.57 -3.37 -7.53
CA ILE A 169 22.13 -3.28 -8.93
C ILE A 169 20.70 -2.78 -8.97
N THR A 170 20.41 -1.79 -9.82
CA THR A 170 19.06 -1.26 -10.00
C THR A 170 18.45 -1.75 -11.30
N PHE A 171 17.39 -2.51 -11.18
CA PHE A 171 16.60 -3.06 -12.27
C PHE A 171 15.44 -2.14 -12.57
N VAL A 172 15.20 -1.89 -13.85
CA VAL A 172 14.11 -1.04 -14.35
C VAL A 172 13.00 -1.92 -14.86
N TYR A 173 11.80 -1.66 -14.37
CA TYR A 173 10.55 -2.24 -14.86
C TYR A 173 9.64 -1.12 -15.31
N ARG A 174 8.72 -1.40 -16.22
CA ARG A 174 7.69 -0.46 -16.67
C ARG A 174 6.32 -1.04 -16.43
N ILE A 175 5.45 -0.29 -15.75
CA ILE A 175 4.10 -0.74 -15.44
C ILE A 175 3.32 -0.95 -16.72
N SER A 176 2.84 -2.17 -16.93
CA SER A 176 2.04 -2.59 -18.08
C SER A 176 0.56 -2.77 -17.73
N GLU A 177 0.23 -2.98 -16.46
CA GLU A 177 -1.14 -3.17 -16.00
C GLU A 177 -1.33 -2.66 -14.57
N VAL A 178 -2.47 -2.02 -14.30
CA VAL A 178 -2.96 -1.76 -12.94
C VAL A 178 -4.40 -2.25 -12.91
N THR A 179 -4.72 -3.14 -11.96
CA THR A 179 -6.05 -3.74 -11.90
C THR A 179 -7.05 -2.83 -11.20
N GLU A 180 -8.32 -3.00 -11.53
CA GLU A 180 -9.40 -2.63 -10.62
C GLU A 180 -9.31 -3.48 -9.34
N PRO A 181 -9.95 -3.02 -8.24
CA PRO A 181 -9.95 -3.79 -7.00
C PRO A 181 -10.61 -5.18 -7.18
N ILE A 182 -9.85 -6.25 -6.96
CA ILE A 182 -10.30 -7.64 -7.06
C ILE A 182 -10.76 -8.11 -5.68
N PRO A 183 -12.00 -8.59 -5.50
CA PRO A 183 -12.50 -9.05 -4.22
C PRO A 183 -11.67 -10.21 -3.62
N VAL A 184 -11.52 -10.20 -2.29
CA VAL A 184 -10.97 -11.33 -1.51
C VAL A 184 -11.91 -11.76 -0.39
N THR A 185 -12.78 -10.84 0.07
CA THR A 185 -13.84 -11.14 1.03
C THR A 185 -15.17 -11.24 0.31
N GLY A 186 -15.84 -12.39 0.43
CA GLY A 186 -17.08 -12.66 -0.30
C GLY A 186 -16.88 -12.87 -1.81
N ALA A 187 -15.64 -13.09 -2.24
CA ALA A 187 -15.28 -13.30 -3.64
C ALA A 187 -15.86 -14.60 -4.19
N THR A 188 -16.21 -14.58 -5.48
CA THR A 188 -16.56 -15.77 -6.26
C THR A 188 -15.30 -16.62 -6.55
N PRO A 189 -15.45 -17.91 -6.92
CA PRO A 189 -14.30 -18.71 -7.34
C PRO A 189 -13.50 -18.11 -8.49
N ASP A 190 -14.16 -17.45 -9.44
CA ASP A 190 -13.49 -16.82 -10.58
C ASP A 190 -12.67 -15.59 -10.15
N GLU A 191 -13.18 -14.75 -9.25
CA GLU A 191 -12.44 -13.61 -8.68
C GLU A 191 -11.24 -14.07 -7.85
N LEU A 192 -11.39 -15.15 -7.08
CA LEU A 192 -10.27 -15.75 -6.35
C LEU A 192 -9.20 -16.29 -7.31
N ALA A 193 -9.61 -16.96 -8.40
CA ALA A 193 -8.70 -17.46 -9.42
C ALA A 193 -7.99 -16.30 -10.15
N GLN A 194 -8.72 -15.23 -10.47
CA GLN A 194 -8.14 -14.02 -11.04
C GLN A 194 -7.09 -13.42 -10.11
N GLY A 195 -7.40 -13.20 -8.83
CA GLY A 195 -6.45 -12.67 -7.85
C GLY A 195 -5.21 -13.57 -7.68
N ALA A 196 -5.41 -14.91 -7.71
CA ALA A 196 -4.33 -15.87 -7.58
C ALA A 196 -3.38 -15.86 -8.78
N SER A 197 -3.87 -15.54 -10.00
CA SER A 197 -3.05 -15.50 -11.21
C SER A 197 -1.92 -14.46 -11.15
N TYR A 198 -2.09 -13.38 -10.40
CA TYR A 198 -1.06 -12.36 -10.20
C TYR A 198 0.10 -12.81 -9.30
N PHE A 199 -0.08 -13.90 -8.55
CA PHE A 199 0.97 -14.53 -7.75
C PHE A 199 1.64 -15.71 -8.47
N ALA A 200 1.15 -16.10 -9.63
CA ALA A 200 1.70 -17.24 -10.37
C ALA A 200 3.11 -16.94 -10.90
N PRO A 201 3.98 -17.97 -11.00
CA PRO A 201 5.22 -17.87 -11.72
C PRO A 201 4.99 -17.48 -13.19
N THR A 202 5.97 -16.80 -13.79
CA THR A 202 5.95 -16.41 -15.21
C THR A 202 7.23 -16.88 -15.90
N ASP A 203 7.18 -17.04 -17.22
CA ASP A 203 8.36 -17.42 -18.01
C ASP A 203 9.26 -16.22 -18.32
N SER A 204 8.72 -15.01 -18.24
CA SER A 204 9.46 -13.75 -18.42
C SER A 204 9.71 -13.08 -17.07
N ALA A 205 10.72 -12.22 -17.01
CA ALA A 205 10.94 -11.37 -15.85
C ALA A 205 9.78 -10.37 -15.69
N ARG A 206 9.13 -10.42 -14.56
CA ARG A 206 7.95 -9.65 -14.22
C ARG A 206 8.03 -9.17 -12.78
N LEU A 207 7.51 -7.97 -12.51
CA LEU A 207 7.32 -7.45 -11.17
C LEU A 207 5.82 -7.29 -10.92
N THR A 208 5.35 -7.79 -9.77
CA THR A 208 3.98 -7.60 -9.31
C THR A 208 3.98 -6.89 -7.95
N LEU A 209 3.48 -5.67 -7.93
CA LEU A 209 3.21 -4.93 -6.68
C LEU A 209 1.78 -5.20 -6.25
N VAL A 210 1.55 -5.47 -4.95
CA VAL A 210 0.21 -5.78 -4.43
C VAL A 210 -0.07 -5.08 -3.12
N THR A 211 -1.28 -4.56 -3.00
CA THR A 211 -1.77 -3.93 -1.78
C THR A 211 -3.24 -4.27 -1.52
N GLY A 212 -3.72 -3.94 -0.32
CA GLY A 212 -5.14 -4.04 0.03
C GLY A 212 -5.95 -2.84 -0.46
N TRP A 213 -7.26 -3.02 -0.55
CA TRP A 213 -8.23 -1.98 -0.85
C TRP A 213 -9.56 -2.29 -0.16
N PRO A 214 -10.37 -1.31 0.20
CA PRO A 214 -10.09 0.13 0.28
C PRO A 214 -9.12 0.49 1.42
N GLU A 215 -8.84 1.78 1.57
CA GLU A 215 -7.82 2.30 2.48
C GLU A 215 -7.96 1.78 3.94
N PHE A 216 -9.19 1.68 4.45
CA PHE A 216 -9.44 1.31 5.86
C PHE A 216 -9.71 -0.19 6.09
N THR A 217 -9.84 -0.98 5.04
CA THR A 217 -10.10 -2.42 5.12
C THR A 217 -9.38 -3.16 4.01
N THR A 218 -9.24 -4.48 4.14
CA THR A 218 -8.63 -5.29 3.08
C THR A 218 -9.66 -6.30 2.57
N THR A 219 -10.74 -5.80 1.97
CA THR A 219 -11.77 -6.64 1.34
C THR A 219 -11.46 -6.98 -0.11
N HIS A 220 -10.55 -6.24 -0.72
CA HIS A 220 -10.07 -6.41 -2.10
C HIS A 220 -8.54 -6.31 -2.14
N ARG A 221 -7.97 -6.64 -3.29
CA ARG A 221 -6.57 -6.38 -3.63
C ARG A 221 -6.49 -5.61 -4.93
N ILE A 222 -5.47 -4.75 -5.03
CA ILE A 222 -5.05 -4.09 -6.26
C ILE A 222 -3.65 -4.59 -6.60
N PHE A 223 -3.44 -4.85 -7.88
CA PHE A 223 -2.15 -5.26 -8.42
C PHE A 223 -1.67 -4.23 -9.44
N ALA A 224 -0.37 -3.91 -9.40
CA ALA A 224 0.33 -3.28 -10.51
C ALA A 224 1.37 -4.25 -11.04
N VAL A 225 1.29 -4.53 -12.32
CA VAL A 225 2.19 -5.43 -13.03
C VAL A 225 3.15 -4.60 -13.86
N ALA A 226 4.42 -4.95 -13.82
CA ALA A 226 5.45 -4.27 -14.59
C ALA A 226 6.36 -5.27 -15.28
N ASP A 227 6.68 -4.98 -16.53
CA ASP A 227 7.58 -5.77 -17.35
C ASP A 227 9.01 -5.27 -17.23
N PHE A 228 9.97 -6.18 -17.24
CA PHE A 228 11.38 -5.86 -17.15
C PHE A 228 11.86 -5.09 -18.39
N VAL A 229 12.66 -4.03 -18.16
CA VAL A 229 13.21 -3.17 -19.21
C VAL A 229 14.73 -3.34 -19.34
N GLY A 230 15.43 -3.35 -18.20
CA GLY A 230 16.88 -3.41 -18.18
C GLY A 230 17.48 -3.03 -16.83
N VAL A 231 18.72 -2.60 -16.80
CA VAL A 231 19.43 -2.17 -15.58
C VAL A 231 20.01 -0.77 -15.72
N ILE A 232 20.10 -0.07 -14.59
CA ILE A 232 20.90 1.15 -14.44
C ILE A 232 22.25 0.77 -13.82
N ARG A 233 23.33 1.19 -14.42
CA ARG A 233 24.70 0.99 -13.94
C ARG A 233 25.39 2.31 -13.68
#